data_abd8a0a2d2484ef0331fc404403cb71d
#
_entry.id   abd8a0a2d2484ef0331fc404403cb71d
#
_cell.length_a   1.000
_cell.length_b   1.000
_cell.length_c   1.000
_cell.angle_alpha   90.00
_cell.angle_beta   90.00
_cell.angle_gamma   90.00
#
_symmetry.space_group_name_H-M   'P 1'
#
loop_
_entity.id
_entity.type
_entity.pdbx_description
1 polymer ?
#
loop_
_entity_poly.entity_id
_entity_poly.type
_entity_poly.pdbx_seq_one_letter_code
_entity_poly.pdbx_strand_id
1 'polypeptide(L)'
;MRILSRLLLAASLPAAVFLTSCETSPMASSGGSYHVTAHRPQNPNNVRVKVSLSQQNVYVMEGDRCLMMAATTIGIPAKPTPKGNFKIYSKQEHKRSGSYGFRVQGDRIIPAEAGANIPGKYVGYPMGYWCEFSPSYGFHQGYVHLRPRSHGCLRLKGEAAAKFFALVHNGTPVNIADSQPEDATLGPKIKRIDDSKTPDP
;
A
#
# COMPACT_ATOMS: atom_id res chain seq x y z
N MET A 1 -33.68 -65.19 59.88
CA MET A 1 -32.36 -65.52 59.36
C MET A 1 -32.10 -64.56 58.18
N ARG A 2 -31.21 -63.53 58.36
CA ARG A 2 -31.07 -62.42 57.45
C ARG A 2 -29.88 -62.67 56.51
N ILE A 3 -30.13 -62.70 55.21
CA ILE A 3 -29.11 -62.84 54.19
C ILE A 3 -28.83 -61.39 53.62
N LEU A 4 -27.63 -60.88 53.90
CA LEU A 4 -27.19 -59.63 53.37
C LEU A 4 -26.62 -59.85 51.94
N SER A 5 -27.24 -59.25 50.96
CA SER A 5 -26.71 -59.12 49.58
C SER A 5 -25.84 -57.95 49.50
N ARG A 6 -24.52 -58.11 49.14
CA ARG A 6 -23.61 -57.08 48.88
C ARG A 6 -23.69 -56.68 47.41
N LEU A 7 -24.10 -55.42 47.17
CA LEU A 7 -24.07 -54.79 45.84
C LEU A 7 -22.70 -54.29 45.57
N LEU A 8 -21.99 -54.79 44.53
CA LEU A 8 -20.76 -54.30 44.02
C LEU A 8 -21.07 -53.16 43.03
N LEU A 9 -20.74 -51.95 43.41
CA LEU A 9 -20.77 -50.77 42.49
C LEU A 9 -19.49 -50.77 41.67
N ALA A 10 -19.59 -51.02 40.36
CA ALA A 10 -18.52 -50.82 39.40
C ALA A 10 -18.45 -49.34 39.00
N ALA A 11 -17.41 -48.65 39.42
CA ALA A 11 -17.13 -47.29 39.01
C ALA A 11 -16.42 -47.31 37.65
N SER A 12 -17.11 -46.91 36.60
CA SER A 12 -16.54 -46.66 35.28
C SER A 12 -15.94 -45.26 35.24
N LEU A 13 -14.59 -45.11 35.13
CA LEU A 13 -13.93 -43.86 34.83
C LEU A 13 -14.11 -43.55 33.34
N PRO A 14 -14.49 -42.33 32.96
CA PRO A 14 -14.39 -41.88 31.58
C PRO A 14 -12.95 -41.53 31.26
N ALA A 15 -12.37 -42.18 30.25
CA ALA A 15 -11.09 -41.81 29.67
C ALA A 15 -11.25 -40.49 28.93
N ALA A 16 -10.66 -39.40 29.47
CA ALA A 16 -10.56 -38.11 28.77
C ALA A 16 -9.50 -38.24 27.68
N VAL A 17 -9.96 -38.26 26.42
CA VAL A 17 -9.10 -38.16 25.24
C VAL A 17 -8.70 -36.70 25.11
N PHE A 18 -7.48 -36.36 25.49
CA PHE A 18 -6.86 -35.07 25.17
C PHE A 18 -6.52 -35.06 23.69
N LEU A 19 -7.36 -34.43 22.88
CA LEU A 19 -7.00 -33.99 21.51
C LEU A 19 -6.01 -32.83 21.64
N THR A 20 -4.74 -33.13 21.50
CA THR A 20 -3.71 -32.09 21.29
C THR A 20 -3.95 -31.45 19.93
N SER A 21 -4.70 -30.36 19.94
CA SER A 21 -4.80 -29.45 18.80
C SER A 21 -3.40 -28.86 18.60
N CYS A 22 -2.73 -29.22 17.49
CA CYS A 22 -1.59 -28.47 17.00
C CYS A 22 -2.11 -27.11 16.55
N GLU A 23 -2.08 -26.14 17.45
CA GLU A 23 -2.18 -24.73 17.05
C GLU A 23 -0.91 -24.37 16.25
N THR A 24 -1.03 -24.40 14.93
CA THR A 24 -0.09 -23.70 14.06
C THR A 24 -0.26 -22.21 14.34
N SER A 25 0.58 -21.68 15.21
CA SER A 25 0.69 -20.23 15.41
C SER A 25 0.97 -19.59 14.06
N PRO A 26 0.12 -18.65 13.58
CA PRO A 26 0.47 -17.88 12.41
C PRO A 26 1.75 -17.10 12.76
N MET A 27 2.81 -17.28 11.97
CA MET A 27 4.00 -16.43 12.05
C MET A 27 3.51 -14.99 11.99
N ALA A 28 3.55 -14.31 13.13
CA ALA A 28 3.33 -12.89 13.20
C ALA A 28 4.43 -12.21 12.39
N SER A 29 4.11 -11.82 11.16
CA SER A 29 4.94 -10.86 10.44
C SER A 29 4.95 -9.59 11.30
N SER A 30 6.09 -9.21 11.82
CA SER A 30 6.31 -8.02 12.64
C SER A 30 6.21 -6.70 11.85
N GLY A 31 5.43 -6.67 10.78
CA GLY A 31 5.04 -5.49 10.04
C GLY A 31 3.69 -5.00 10.53
N GLY A 32 3.66 -4.09 11.51
CA GLY A 32 2.42 -3.45 11.94
C GLY A 32 1.64 -2.97 10.72
N SER A 33 0.39 -3.41 10.58
CA SER A 33 -0.49 -3.06 9.47
C SER A 33 -0.55 -1.53 9.31
N TYR A 34 -0.16 -1.02 8.14
CA TYR A 34 -0.30 0.39 7.81
C TYR A 34 -1.74 0.66 7.43
N HIS A 35 -2.48 1.21 8.38
CA HIS A 35 -3.91 1.49 8.21
C HIS A 35 -4.12 2.96 7.91
N VAL A 36 -4.89 3.25 6.87
CA VAL A 36 -5.28 4.60 6.46
C VAL A 36 -6.80 4.67 6.46
N THR A 37 -7.36 5.65 7.16
CA THR A 37 -8.80 5.92 7.12
C THR A 37 -9.16 6.58 5.79
N ALA A 38 -10.25 6.14 5.18
CA ALA A 38 -10.83 6.77 4.01
C ALA A 38 -12.34 6.97 4.19
N HIS A 39 -12.83 8.15 3.85
CA HIS A 39 -14.24 8.52 3.93
C HIS A 39 -14.82 8.66 2.52
N ARG A 40 -16.01 8.14 2.32
CA ARG A 40 -16.73 8.29 1.05
C ARG A 40 -17.01 9.79 0.78
N PRO A 41 -16.75 10.30 -0.43
CA PRO A 41 -17.12 11.67 -0.79
C PRO A 41 -18.65 11.84 -0.83
N GLN A 42 -19.13 13.02 -0.48
CA GLN A 42 -20.52 13.41 -0.66
C GLN A 42 -20.78 13.71 -2.13
N ASN A 43 -19.85 14.41 -2.78
CA ASN A 43 -19.86 14.66 -4.20
C ASN A 43 -18.51 14.32 -4.83
N PRO A 44 -18.39 13.21 -5.58
CA PRO A 44 -17.13 12.82 -6.22
C PRO A 44 -16.49 13.90 -7.09
N ASN A 45 -17.27 14.78 -7.70
CA ASN A 45 -16.75 15.86 -8.54
C ASN A 45 -16.02 16.96 -7.76
N ASN A 46 -16.23 17.03 -6.44
CA ASN A 46 -15.55 17.98 -5.56
C ASN A 46 -14.25 17.41 -4.96
N VAL A 47 -13.91 16.15 -5.26
CA VAL A 47 -12.67 15.53 -4.80
C VAL A 47 -11.46 16.17 -5.47
N ARG A 48 -10.46 16.54 -4.65
CA ARG A 48 -9.19 17.10 -5.07
C ARG A 48 -8.06 16.39 -4.36
N VAL A 49 -6.93 16.24 -5.04
CA VAL A 49 -5.70 15.68 -4.46
C VAL A 49 -4.70 16.80 -4.27
N LYS A 50 -4.07 16.85 -3.11
CA LYS A 50 -2.97 17.76 -2.78
C LYS A 50 -1.76 16.94 -2.35
N VAL A 51 -0.59 17.28 -2.87
CA VAL A 51 0.67 16.60 -2.55
C VAL A 51 1.67 17.61 -2.01
N SER A 52 2.18 17.34 -0.82
CA SER A 52 3.30 18.06 -0.21
C SER A 52 4.58 17.26 -0.44
N LEU A 53 5.52 17.82 -1.21
CA LEU A 53 6.79 17.15 -1.50
C LEU A 53 7.74 17.20 -0.31
N SER A 54 7.82 18.33 0.41
CA SER A 54 8.70 18.47 1.58
C SER A 54 8.34 17.54 2.71
N GLN A 55 7.04 17.29 2.90
CA GLN A 55 6.51 16.39 3.94
C GLN A 55 6.26 14.96 3.43
N GLN A 56 6.39 14.73 2.13
CA GLN A 56 6.04 13.46 1.49
C GLN A 56 4.62 12.99 1.89
N ASN A 57 3.64 13.89 1.76
CA ASN A 57 2.23 13.67 2.11
C ASN A 57 1.32 13.74 0.89
N VAL A 58 0.28 12.92 0.92
CA VAL A 58 -0.88 13.01 0.02
C VAL A 58 -2.12 13.26 0.84
N TYR A 59 -2.91 14.25 0.44
CA TYR A 59 -4.21 14.60 1.00
C TYR A 59 -5.27 14.48 -0.09
N VAL A 60 -6.32 13.72 0.17
CA VAL A 60 -7.52 13.67 -0.67
C VAL A 60 -8.61 14.44 0.05
N MET A 61 -9.04 15.53 -0.56
CA MET A 61 -9.94 16.53 0.05
C MET A 61 -11.26 16.65 -0.73
N GLU A 62 -12.31 16.98 -0.02
CA GLU A 62 -13.59 17.45 -0.57
C GLU A 62 -13.93 18.78 0.12
N GLY A 63 -13.62 19.91 -0.54
CA GLY A 63 -13.55 21.20 0.13
C GLY A 63 -12.53 21.16 1.28
N ASP A 64 -12.97 21.51 2.50
CA ASP A 64 -12.14 21.48 3.71
C ASP A 64 -12.17 20.12 4.41
N ARG A 65 -13.01 19.20 3.95
CA ARG A 65 -13.14 17.87 4.53
C ARG A 65 -12.04 16.95 4.01
N CYS A 66 -11.22 16.41 4.90
CA CYS A 66 -10.24 15.38 4.56
C CYS A 66 -10.94 14.02 4.39
N LEU A 67 -10.85 13.46 3.18
CA LEU A 67 -11.34 12.13 2.88
C LEU A 67 -10.29 11.06 3.20
N MET A 68 -9.03 11.35 2.92
CA MET A 68 -7.91 10.45 3.16
C MET A 68 -6.62 11.25 3.25
N MET A 69 -5.69 10.81 4.09
CA MET A 69 -4.33 11.31 4.14
C MET A 69 -3.35 10.14 4.29
N ALA A 70 -2.20 10.21 3.63
CA ALA A 70 -1.20 9.14 3.66
C ALA A 70 0.22 9.68 3.44
N ALA A 71 1.21 8.96 3.97
CA ALA A 71 2.59 9.13 3.57
C ALA A 71 2.80 8.60 2.15
N THR A 72 3.72 9.23 1.41
CA THR A 72 4.09 8.83 0.05
C THR A 72 5.60 8.87 -0.13
N THR A 73 6.12 8.09 -1.06
CA THR A 73 7.49 8.27 -1.57
C THR A 73 7.43 9.10 -2.85
N ILE A 74 8.31 10.08 -2.93
CA ILE A 74 8.45 10.99 -4.08
C ILE A 74 9.72 10.68 -4.88
N GLY A 75 9.87 11.35 -6.01
CA GLY A 75 11.04 11.26 -6.89
C GLY A 75 12.34 11.75 -6.25
N ILE A 76 13.45 11.08 -6.56
CA ILE A 76 14.79 11.51 -6.19
C ILE A 76 15.14 12.84 -6.90
N PRO A 77 16.12 13.63 -6.40
CA PRO A 77 16.50 14.90 -7.03
C PRO A 77 16.85 14.79 -8.52
N ALA A 78 17.46 13.68 -8.95
CA ALA A 78 17.81 13.44 -10.35
C ALA A 78 16.59 13.10 -11.25
N LYS A 79 15.48 12.65 -10.67
CA LYS A 79 14.22 12.31 -11.34
C LYS A 79 13.05 12.77 -10.46
N PRO A 80 12.85 14.09 -10.33
CA PRO A 80 11.90 14.64 -9.36
C PRO A 80 10.45 14.39 -9.77
N THR A 81 9.58 14.36 -8.78
CA THR A 81 8.13 14.45 -9.02
C THR A 81 7.80 15.85 -9.56
N PRO A 82 7.10 15.98 -10.69
CA PRO A 82 6.77 17.28 -11.26
C PRO A 82 5.84 18.07 -10.34
N LYS A 83 6.09 19.37 -10.19
CA LYS A 83 5.26 20.32 -9.46
C LYS A 83 4.27 21.02 -10.40
N GLY A 84 3.11 21.37 -9.88
CA GLY A 84 2.08 22.10 -10.63
C GLY A 84 0.68 21.58 -10.40
N ASN A 85 -0.22 21.99 -11.30
CA ASN A 85 -1.62 21.60 -11.32
C ASN A 85 -1.85 20.61 -12.46
N PHE A 86 -2.38 19.46 -12.12
CA PHE A 86 -2.65 18.35 -13.02
C PHE A 86 -4.09 17.87 -12.85
N LYS A 87 -4.47 16.88 -13.67
CA LYS A 87 -5.69 16.08 -13.49
C LYS A 87 -5.35 14.62 -13.69
N ILE A 88 -5.98 13.74 -12.93
CA ILE A 88 -5.92 12.31 -13.24
C ILE A 88 -6.64 12.10 -14.57
N TYR A 89 -6.00 11.48 -15.54
CA TYR A 89 -6.60 11.21 -16.86
C TYR A 89 -6.64 9.73 -17.24
N SER A 90 -5.92 8.88 -16.50
CA SER A 90 -5.92 7.44 -16.70
C SER A 90 -5.84 6.70 -15.39
N LYS A 91 -6.62 5.63 -15.25
CA LYS A 91 -6.62 4.74 -14.10
C LYS A 91 -6.56 3.29 -14.57
N GLN A 92 -5.66 2.50 -13.95
CA GLN A 92 -5.50 1.08 -14.24
C GLN A 92 -5.25 0.33 -12.93
N GLU A 93 -6.09 -0.63 -12.59
CA GLU A 93 -5.93 -1.42 -11.37
C GLU A 93 -4.65 -2.26 -11.41
N HIS A 94 -4.36 -2.85 -12.56
CA HIS A 94 -3.21 -3.72 -12.79
C HIS A 94 -2.32 -3.14 -13.88
N LYS A 95 -1.33 -2.34 -13.47
CA LYS A 95 -0.30 -1.81 -14.38
C LYS A 95 1.05 -2.43 -14.03
N ARG A 96 1.90 -2.56 -15.04
CA ARG A 96 3.33 -2.83 -14.89
C ARG A 96 4.14 -1.70 -15.51
N SER A 97 5.31 -1.44 -14.95
CA SER A 97 6.24 -0.45 -15.48
C SER A 97 6.73 -0.83 -16.88
N GLY A 98 6.69 0.13 -17.82
CA GLY A 98 7.29 -0.02 -19.14
C GLY A 98 8.79 0.24 -19.18
N SER A 99 9.37 0.83 -18.12
CA SER A 99 10.77 1.28 -18.12
C SER A 99 11.66 0.50 -17.15
N TYR A 100 11.15 0.15 -15.97
CA TYR A 100 11.90 -0.48 -14.89
C TYR A 100 11.29 -1.84 -14.53
N GLY A 101 12.15 -2.84 -14.34
CA GLY A 101 11.67 -4.20 -14.07
C GLY A 101 12.80 -5.20 -13.96
N PHE A 102 12.58 -6.35 -14.55
CA PHE A 102 13.50 -7.47 -14.54
C PHE A 102 13.65 -8.09 -15.94
N ARG A 103 14.79 -8.71 -16.19
CA ARG A 103 14.97 -9.71 -17.24
C ARG A 103 14.89 -11.10 -16.62
N VAL A 104 14.00 -11.92 -17.16
CA VAL A 104 13.76 -13.29 -16.71
C VAL A 104 14.28 -14.26 -17.80
N GLN A 105 15.21 -15.13 -17.40
CA GLN A 105 15.81 -16.15 -18.26
C GLN A 105 15.90 -17.48 -17.49
N GLY A 106 14.95 -18.38 -17.74
CA GLY A 106 14.78 -19.55 -16.88
C GLY A 106 14.55 -19.14 -15.43
N ASP A 107 15.36 -19.67 -14.53
CA ASP A 107 15.28 -19.36 -13.08
C ASP A 107 16.03 -18.08 -12.67
N ARG A 108 16.68 -17.41 -13.62
CA ARG A 108 17.44 -16.18 -13.33
C ARG A 108 16.54 -14.96 -13.48
N ILE A 109 16.51 -14.12 -12.46
CA ILE A 109 15.81 -12.84 -12.43
C ILE A 109 16.84 -11.74 -12.17
N ILE A 110 16.99 -10.82 -13.11
CA ILE A 110 18.00 -9.77 -13.09
C ILE A 110 17.29 -8.41 -13.14
N PRO A 111 17.44 -7.52 -12.15
CA PRO A 111 16.92 -6.16 -12.23
C PRO A 111 17.46 -5.46 -13.49
N ALA A 112 16.58 -4.83 -14.26
CA ALA A 112 16.96 -4.20 -15.52
C ALA A 112 15.97 -3.14 -15.97
N GLU A 113 16.47 -2.15 -16.71
CA GLU A 113 15.62 -1.27 -17.51
C GLU A 113 15.15 -2.01 -18.78
N ALA A 114 13.98 -1.59 -19.31
CA ALA A 114 13.39 -2.22 -20.49
C ALA A 114 14.33 -2.20 -21.72
N GLY A 115 15.09 -1.10 -21.90
CA GLY A 115 16.05 -0.90 -22.97
C GLY A 115 17.44 -1.52 -22.74
N ALA A 116 17.67 -2.17 -21.58
CA ALA A 116 18.96 -2.79 -21.29
C ALA A 116 19.23 -3.97 -22.21
N ASN A 117 20.48 -4.04 -22.73
CA ASN A 117 20.93 -5.17 -23.56
C ASN A 117 21.30 -6.38 -22.68
N ILE A 118 20.30 -6.90 -21.96
CA ILE A 118 20.40 -8.09 -21.11
C ILE A 118 19.45 -9.15 -21.68
N PRO A 119 19.92 -10.38 -21.94
CA PRO A 119 19.08 -11.46 -22.43
C PRO A 119 17.93 -11.79 -21.48
N GLY A 120 16.81 -12.29 -22.03
CA GLY A 120 15.63 -12.72 -21.27
C GLY A 120 14.40 -11.86 -21.52
N LYS A 121 13.25 -12.36 -21.06
CA LYS A 121 11.97 -11.67 -21.17
C LYS A 121 11.92 -10.50 -20.17
N TYR A 122 11.60 -9.30 -20.66
CA TYR A 122 11.36 -8.16 -19.76
C TYR A 122 10.03 -8.31 -19.01
N VAL A 123 10.06 -8.10 -17.71
CA VAL A 123 8.89 -8.06 -16.82
C VAL A 123 8.97 -6.80 -15.97
N GLY A 124 8.11 -5.83 -16.25
CA GLY A 124 8.07 -4.57 -15.51
C GLY A 124 7.64 -4.75 -14.05
N TYR A 125 8.11 -3.87 -13.16
CA TYR A 125 7.65 -3.83 -11.77
C TYR A 125 6.13 -3.67 -11.69
N PRO A 126 5.45 -4.34 -10.74
CA PRO A 126 4.04 -4.12 -10.51
C PRO A 126 3.78 -2.71 -10.00
N MET A 127 2.80 -2.03 -10.57
CA MET A 127 2.37 -0.67 -10.23
C MET A 127 0.86 -0.69 -10.05
N GLY A 128 0.37 -1.49 -9.10
CA GLY A 128 -1.06 -1.64 -8.83
C GLY A 128 -1.72 -0.30 -8.46
N TYR A 129 -3.00 -0.17 -8.77
CA TYR A 129 -3.80 1.01 -8.50
C TYR A 129 -3.25 2.30 -9.14
N TRP A 130 -2.77 2.18 -10.36
CA TRP A 130 -2.19 3.29 -11.12
C TRP A 130 -3.20 4.40 -11.40
N CYS A 131 -2.84 5.64 -11.04
CA CYS A 131 -3.59 6.85 -11.36
C CYS A 131 -2.63 7.85 -12.00
N GLU A 132 -2.68 8.00 -13.32
CA GLU A 132 -1.77 8.84 -14.11
C GLU A 132 -2.25 10.30 -14.10
N PHE A 133 -1.34 11.24 -13.84
CA PHE A 133 -1.62 12.67 -13.84
C PHE A 133 -0.72 13.47 -14.82
N SER A 134 0.36 12.87 -15.28
CA SER A 134 1.26 13.41 -16.30
C SER A 134 1.87 12.23 -17.05
N PRO A 135 2.31 12.34 -18.32
CA PRO A 135 2.89 11.25 -19.08
C PRO A 135 3.99 10.53 -18.29
N SER A 136 3.78 9.25 -18.02
CA SER A 136 4.66 8.38 -17.21
C SER A 136 4.76 8.73 -15.71
N TYR A 137 3.98 9.67 -15.20
CA TYR A 137 3.92 10.00 -13.77
C TYR A 137 2.53 9.72 -13.20
N GLY A 138 2.50 9.03 -12.08
CA GLY A 138 1.23 8.65 -11.44
C GLY A 138 1.41 8.26 -9.98
N PHE A 139 0.27 8.08 -9.33
CA PHE A 139 0.18 7.40 -8.04
C PHE A 139 0.08 5.90 -8.29
N HIS A 140 0.74 5.11 -7.47
CA HIS A 140 0.61 3.66 -7.52
C HIS A 140 1.02 2.98 -6.20
N GLN A 141 0.64 1.72 -6.04
CA GLN A 141 1.12 0.89 -4.94
C GLN A 141 2.64 0.70 -5.02
N GLY A 142 3.31 0.82 -3.87
CA GLY A 142 4.74 0.56 -3.76
C GLY A 142 5.25 0.71 -2.34
N TYR A 143 6.56 0.55 -2.18
CA TYR A 143 7.24 0.78 -0.92
C TYR A 143 7.34 2.27 -0.62
N VAL A 144 7.06 2.62 0.64
CA VAL A 144 7.09 4.00 1.13
C VAL A 144 8.28 4.20 2.04
N HIS A 145 9.08 5.22 1.74
CA HIS A 145 10.32 5.55 2.43
C HIS A 145 10.27 6.95 3.01
N LEU A 146 11.00 7.19 4.08
CA LEU A 146 11.12 8.52 4.70
C LEU A 146 11.92 9.52 3.84
N ARG A 147 12.57 9.04 2.79
CA ARG A 147 13.37 9.86 1.85
C ARG A 147 12.89 9.65 0.41
N PRO A 148 13.10 10.63 -0.49
CA PRO A 148 12.85 10.46 -1.91
C PRO A 148 13.56 9.22 -2.47
N ARG A 149 12.83 8.35 -3.18
CA ARG A 149 13.38 7.08 -3.70
C ARG A 149 12.73 6.59 -5.00
N SER A 150 11.74 7.29 -5.52
CA SER A 150 11.14 6.94 -6.81
C SER A 150 11.85 7.64 -7.97
N HIS A 151 11.45 7.29 -9.18
CA HIS A 151 11.84 7.99 -10.40
C HIS A 151 10.78 9.02 -10.83
N GLY A 152 10.11 9.63 -9.84
CA GLY A 152 9.14 10.70 -10.02
C GLY A 152 7.69 10.30 -9.73
N CYS A 153 7.33 9.03 -9.74
CA CYS A 153 6.02 8.56 -9.33
C CYS A 153 5.79 8.72 -7.82
N LEU A 154 4.53 8.76 -7.42
CA LEU A 154 4.09 8.86 -6.03
C LEU A 154 3.67 7.47 -5.54
N ARG A 155 4.50 6.86 -4.68
CA ARG A 155 4.23 5.52 -4.15
C ARG A 155 3.37 5.60 -2.91
N LEU A 156 2.32 4.81 -2.86
CA LEU A 156 1.44 4.63 -1.72
C LEU A 156 1.52 3.18 -1.21
N LYS A 157 1.48 2.98 0.10
CA LYS A 157 1.42 1.63 0.67
C LYS A 157 0.13 0.93 0.27
N GLY A 158 0.16 -0.37 0.05
CA GLY A 158 -0.91 -1.20 -0.52
C GLY A 158 -2.34 -0.77 -0.23
N GLU A 159 -2.77 -0.78 1.04
CA GLU A 159 -4.14 -0.38 1.41
C GLU A 159 -4.43 1.10 1.08
N ALA A 160 -3.46 1.99 1.29
CA ALA A 160 -3.62 3.40 0.94
C ALA A 160 -3.76 3.59 -0.57
N ALA A 161 -3.03 2.83 -1.39
CA ALA A 161 -3.15 2.89 -2.84
C ALA A 161 -4.53 2.45 -3.34
N ALA A 162 -5.07 1.36 -2.80
CA ALA A 162 -6.41 0.87 -3.13
C ALA A 162 -7.50 1.90 -2.75
N LYS A 163 -7.41 2.47 -1.54
CA LYS A 163 -8.34 3.51 -1.07
C LYS A 163 -8.25 4.79 -1.89
N PHE A 164 -7.03 5.24 -2.20
CA PHE A 164 -6.79 6.38 -3.08
C PHE A 164 -7.44 6.15 -4.44
N PHE A 165 -7.17 5.00 -5.06
CA PHE A 165 -7.75 4.62 -6.34
C PHE A 165 -9.29 4.66 -6.34
N ALA A 166 -9.93 4.22 -5.26
CA ALA A 166 -11.38 4.25 -5.12
C ALA A 166 -11.96 5.68 -4.95
N LEU A 167 -11.19 6.61 -4.37
CA LEU A 167 -11.64 7.98 -4.10
C LEU A 167 -11.52 8.90 -5.31
N VAL A 168 -10.57 8.65 -6.23
CA VAL A 168 -10.30 9.53 -7.36
C VAL A 168 -10.91 8.99 -8.66
N HIS A 169 -11.18 9.86 -9.61
CA HIS A 169 -11.69 9.52 -10.94
C HIS A 169 -10.92 10.30 -12.03
N ASN A 170 -11.13 9.93 -13.29
CA ASN A 170 -10.60 10.72 -14.39
C ASN A 170 -11.21 12.14 -14.37
N GLY A 171 -10.35 13.14 -14.41
CA GLY A 171 -10.72 14.54 -14.21
C GLY A 171 -10.44 15.07 -12.81
N THR A 172 -10.20 14.22 -11.79
CA THR A 172 -9.85 14.66 -10.42
C THR A 172 -8.64 15.58 -10.44
N PRO A 173 -8.75 16.84 -9.96
CA PRO A 173 -7.65 17.78 -9.88
C PRO A 173 -6.56 17.29 -8.91
N VAL A 174 -5.31 17.50 -9.28
CA VAL A 174 -4.11 17.18 -8.48
C VAL A 174 -3.24 18.42 -8.43
N ASN A 175 -2.98 18.94 -7.24
CA ASN A 175 -1.99 19.99 -6.99
C ASN A 175 -0.77 19.39 -6.31
N ILE A 176 0.42 19.58 -6.87
CA ILE A 176 1.70 19.12 -6.34
C ILE A 176 2.57 20.34 -6.08
N ALA A 177 2.93 20.56 -4.82
CA ALA A 177 3.74 21.69 -4.38
C ALA A 177 4.77 21.25 -3.33
N ASP A 178 5.72 22.12 -3.02
CA ASP A 178 6.69 21.84 -1.95
C ASP A 178 6.01 21.71 -0.60
N SER A 179 4.99 22.52 -0.34
CA SER A 179 4.17 22.45 0.88
C SER A 179 2.69 22.63 0.56
N GLN A 180 1.83 22.19 1.48
CA GLN A 180 0.39 22.37 1.41
C GLN A 180 -0.11 22.97 2.72
N PRO A 181 -1.21 23.74 2.71
CA PRO A 181 -1.81 24.26 3.96
C PRO A 181 -2.13 23.15 4.97
N GLU A 182 -2.50 21.97 4.49
CA GLU A 182 -2.82 20.79 5.27
C GLU A 182 -1.64 20.23 6.09
N ASP A 183 -0.41 20.59 5.71
CA ASP A 183 0.80 20.12 6.42
C ASP A 183 0.80 20.53 7.89
N ALA A 184 0.28 21.71 8.22
CA ALA A 184 0.23 22.21 9.59
C ALA A 184 -0.80 21.49 10.47
N THR A 185 -1.93 21.09 9.90
CA THR A 185 -3.09 20.59 10.66
C THR A 185 -3.32 19.09 10.55
N LEU A 186 -3.12 18.54 9.35
CA LEU A 186 -3.32 17.12 9.03
C LEU A 186 -1.99 16.36 8.99
N GLY A 187 -0.92 17.00 8.54
CA GLY A 187 0.41 16.39 8.41
C GLY A 187 0.89 15.64 9.65
N PRO A 188 0.80 16.23 10.88
CA PRO A 188 1.20 15.56 12.12
C PRO A 188 0.42 14.29 12.44
N LYS A 189 -0.77 14.11 11.88
CA LYS A 189 -1.64 12.95 12.10
C LYS A 189 -1.31 11.79 11.17
N ILE A 190 -0.45 11.99 10.16
CA ILE A 190 -0.08 10.94 9.21
C ILE A 190 0.92 9.99 9.86
N LYS A 191 0.53 8.73 9.98
CA LYS A 191 1.45 7.67 10.41
C LYS A 191 2.58 7.52 9.37
N ARG A 192 3.83 7.66 9.81
CA ARG A 192 5.00 7.41 8.96
C ARG A 192 5.31 5.92 8.90
N ILE A 193 5.74 5.49 7.74
CA ILE A 193 6.28 4.15 7.51
C ILE A 193 7.62 4.29 6.80
N ASP A 194 8.47 3.30 6.99
CA ASP A 194 9.75 3.21 6.29
C ASP A 194 9.99 1.76 5.86
N ASP A 195 9.87 1.53 4.59
CA ASP A 195 10.15 0.24 3.95
C ASP A 195 11.65 0.10 3.56
N SER A 196 12.55 0.93 4.11
CA SER A 196 13.99 0.95 3.72
C SER A 196 14.70 -0.39 3.94
N LYS A 197 14.18 -1.22 4.83
CA LYS A 197 14.69 -2.58 5.08
C LYS A 197 14.13 -3.61 4.09
N THR A 198 13.15 -3.25 3.30
CA THR A 198 12.57 -4.09 2.26
C THR A 198 13.30 -3.75 0.95
N PRO A 199 13.94 -4.70 0.27
CA PRO A 199 14.54 -4.45 -1.04
C PRO A 199 13.49 -3.86 -1.99
N ASP A 200 13.85 -2.81 -2.72
CA ASP A 200 13.01 -2.36 -3.84
C ASP A 200 12.90 -3.53 -4.82
N PRO A 201 11.69 -3.84 -5.30
CA PRO A 201 11.46 -4.96 -6.20
C PRO A 201 12.19 -4.77 -7.53
#